data_90e16f2ab6f12dbbdb377bff5c77647d
#
_entry.id   90e16f2ab6f12dbbdb377bff5c77647d
#
_cell.length_a   1.000
_cell.length_b   1.000
_cell.length_c   1.000
_cell.angle_alpha   90.00
_cell.angle_beta   90.00
_cell.angle_gamma   90.00
#
_symmetry.space_group_name_H-M   'P 1'
#
loop_
_entity.id
_entity.type
_entity.pdbx_description
1 polymer ?
#
loop_
_entity_poly.entity_id
_entity_poly.type
_entity_poly.pdbx_seq_one_letter_code
_entity_poly.pdbx_strand_id
1 'polypeptide(L)'
;MSQLFDLTGKVALITGSSRGIGRAIAEAMARQGAQVVISSRKGDVCDQVAADINAELADQAGGAVAIPAHIGHKDALQGLVDQTRKLLGRIDILVCNAAVNPFYGSMMDLPDDALDKVLDINIKSNHWLVNLVLPEMIQRKEGAIIIVSSIGGLRGSAALGAYAISKAADLQLVRNLAVEHGPHNIRVNAISPGLVRTDFARALWENPDVLAARTAGDPLRRIGEPEEIAGAAVFLGSAAGSFTTGQNFVIDGGATIS
;
A
#
# COMPACT_ATOMS: atom_id res chain seq x y z
N MET A 1 -13.22 -20.81 6.61
CA MET A 1 -12.68 -19.94 5.53
C MET A 1 -11.80 -20.78 4.62
N SER A 2 -11.64 -20.42 3.33
CA SER A 2 -10.75 -21.14 2.45
C SER A 2 -9.30 -21.00 2.95
N GLN A 3 -8.57 -22.11 3.13
CA GLN A 3 -7.16 -22.13 3.54
C GLN A 3 -6.25 -21.27 2.63
N LEU A 4 -6.69 -20.99 1.39
CA LEU A 4 -5.93 -20.21 0.43
C LEU A 4 -5.71 -18.74 0.85
N PHE A 5 -6.64 -18.16 1.59
CA PHE A 5 -6.57 -16.76 2.04
C PHE A 5 -6.14 -16.63 3.52
N ASP A 6 -5.83 -17.74 4.17
CA ASP A 6 -5.38 -17.76 5.56
C ASP A 6 -4.00 -17.09 5.69
N LEU A 7 -3.90 -16.15 6.62
CA LEU A 7 -2.68 -15.43 6.98
C LEU A 7 -2.25 -15.71 8.43
N THR A 8 -2.82 -16.74 9.06
CA THR A 8 -2.45 -17.13 10.42
C THR A 8 -0.94 -17.38 10.53
N GLY A 9 -0.32 -16.75 11.53
CA GLY A 9 1.12 -16.81 11.75
C GLY A 9 1.97 -15.93 10.83
N LYS A 10 1.36 -15.15 9.93
CA LYS A 10 2.05 -14.16 9.09
C LYS A 10 2.11 -12.80 9.78
N VAL A 11 3.20 -12.08 9.56
CA VAL A 11 3.40 -10.70 10.00
C VAL A 11 3.38 -9.77 8.79
N ALA A 12 2.47 -8.79 8.81
CA ALA A 12 2.33 -7.81 7.74
C ALA A 12 2.70 -6.40 8.23
N LEU A 13 3.70 -5.79 7.60
CA LEU A 13 4.08 -4.40 7.82
C LEU A 13 3.43 -3.51 6.75
N ILE A 14 2.56 -2.58 7.18
CA ILE A 14 1.78 -1.74 6.27
C ILE A 14 2.06 -0.26 6.55
N THR A 15 2.63 0.47 5.58
CA THR A 15 2.86 1.91 5.72
C THR A 15 1.62 2.72 5.35
N GLY A 16 1.39 3.84 6.06
CA GLY A 16 0.21 4.68 5.84
C GLY A 16 -1.09 4.00 6.26
N SER A 17 -1.04 3.10 7.24
CA SER A 17 -2.16 2.25 7.66
C SER A 17 -3.04 2.84 8.77
N SER A 18 -2.87 4.11 9.11
CA SER A 18 -3.75 4.77 10.09
C SER A 18 -5.10 5.24 9.53
N ARG A 19 -5.32 5.15 8.19
CA ARG A 19 -6.56 5.55 7.52
C ARG A 19 -6.63 5.04 6.08
N GLY A 20 -7.80 5.15 5.45
CA GLY A 20 -8.03 4.87 4.03
C GLY A 20 -7.61 3.47 3.62
N ILE A 21 -7.04 3.33 2.42
CA ILE A 21 -6.66 2.03 1.83
C ILE A 21 -5.73 1.24 2.75
N GLY A 22 -4.72 1.89 3.34
CA GLY A 22 -3.77 1.20 4.23
C GLY A 22 -4.43 0.64 5.49
N ARG A 23 -5.40 1.36 6.08
CA ARG A 23 -6.19 0.88 7.22
C ARG A 23 -7.05 -0.33 6.81
N ALA A 24 -7.78 -0.22 5.71
CA ALA A 24 -8.63 -1.30 5.21
C ALA A 24 -7.81 -2.58 4.89
N ILE A 25 -6.60 -2.42 4.31
CA ILE A 25 -5.67 -3.55 4.10
C ILE A 25 -5.28 -4.19 5.44
N ALA A 26 -4.91 -3.38 6.44
CA ALA A 26 -4.52 -3.89 7.75
C ALA A 26 -5.66 -4.65 8.43
N GLU A 27 -6.87 -4.08 8.46
CA GLU A 27 -8.06 -4.74 9.00
C GLU A 27 -8.38 -6.04 8.26
N ALA A 28 -8.35 -6.04 6.92
CA ALA A 28 -8.61 -7.24 6.14
C ALA A 28 -7.58 -8.35 6.37
N MET A 29 -6.27 -8.02 6.42
CA MET A 29 -5.23 -8.99 6.70
C MET A 29 -5.31 -9.53 8.14
N ALA A 30 -5.63 -8.68 9.12
CA ALA A 30 -5.81 -9.10 10.50
C ALA A 30 -7.00 -10.05 10.66
N ARG A 31 -8.13 -9.78 9.99
CA ARG A 31 -9.30 -10.69 9.93
C ARG A 31 -8.98 -12.05 9.31
N GLN A 32 -7.95 -12.13 8.47
CA GLN A 32 -7.44 -13.40 7.91
C GLN A 32 -6.36 -14.05 8.80
N GLY A 33 -6.12 -13.55 10.01
CA GLY A 33 -5.23 -14.14 11.00
C GLY A 33 -3.82 -13.56 11.06
N ALA A 34 -3.49 -12.54 10.26
CA ALA A 34 -2.17 -11.90 10.32
C ALA A 34 -1.97 -11.05 11.58
N GLN A 35 -0.74 -10.96 12.06
CA GLN A 35 -0.29 -9.90 12.94
C GLN A 35 0.12 -8.69 12.08
N VAL A 36 -0.57 -7.56 12.23
CA VAL A 36 -0.34 -6.38 11.39
C VAL A 36 0.35 -5.24 12.14
N VAL A 37 1.26 -4.56 11.48
CA VAL A 37 1.89 -3.34 12.01
C VAL A 37 1.21 -2.12 11.41
N ILE A 38 0.60 -1.31 12.28
CA ILE A 38 -0.01 -0.04 11.94
C ILE A 38 1.06 1.04 12.02
N SER A 39 1.40 1.65 10.88
CA SER A 39 2.45 2.64 10.80
C SER A 39 2.04 3.89 10.02
N SER A 40 2.16 5.02 10.66
CA SER A 40 2.06 6.37 10.08
C SER A 40 2.81 7.37 10.96
N ARG A 41 2.81 8.66 10.59
CA ARG A 41 3.52 9.72 11.34
C ARG A 41 2.90 10.04 12.70
N LYS A 42 1.60 9.77 12.89
CA LYS A 42 0.84 10.11 14.11
C LYS A 42 0.68 8.85 14.96
N GLY A 43 1.44 8.77 16.05
CA GLY A 43 1.45 7.62 16.94
C GLY A 43 0.09 7.37 17.58
N ASP A 44 -0.53 8.41 18.13
CA ASP A 44 -1.85 8.37 18.73
C ASP A 44 -2.94 7.75 17.84
N VAL A 45 -2.90 8.11 16.54
CA VAL A 45 -3.84 7.53 15.56
C VAL A 45 -3.49 6.06 15.26
N CYS A 46 -2.20 5.72 15.20
CA CYS A 46 -1.78 4.32 15.02
C CYS A 46 -2.22 3.45 16.21
N ASP A 47 -2.03 3.95 17.42
CA ASP A 47 -2.45 3.27 18.66
C ASP A 47 -3.96 3.02 18.68
N GLN A 48 -4.76 4.02 18.30
CA GLN A 48 -6.22 3.87 18.24
C GLN A 48 -6.63 2.82 17.21
N VAL A 49 -6.05 2.83 16.00
CA VAL A 49 -6.37 1.84 14.96
C VAL A 49 -5.98 0.43 15.39
N ALA A 50 -4.82 0.27 16.03
CA ALA A 50 -4.40 -1.03 16.56
C ALA A 50 -5.35 -1.52 17.67
N ALA A 51 -5.79 -0.63 18.55
CA ALA A 51 -6.77 -0.95 19.58
C ALA A 51 -8.13 -1.36 18.97
N ASP A 52 -8.62 -0.63 17.96
CA ASP A 52 -9.87 -0.95 17.26
C ASP A 52 -9.82 -2.36 16.64
N ILE A 53 -8.73 -2.68 15.92
CA ILE A 53 -8.53 -4.02 15.32
C ILE A 53 -8.49 -5.11 16.40
N ASN A 54 -7.73 -4.91 17.47
CA ASN A 54 -7.60 -5.89 18.55
C ASN A 54 -8.93 -6.09 19.31
N ALA A 55 -9.73 -5.04 19.48
CA ALA A 55 -11.04 -5.15 20.09
C ALA A 55 -12.02 -5.96 19.20
N GLU A 56 -11.97 -5.77 17.89
CA GLU A 56 -12.79 -6.52 16.94
C GLU A 56 -12.41 -8.01 16.91
N LEU A 57 -11.10 -8.31 17.05
CA LEU A 57 -10.54 -9.66 16.86
C LEU A 57 -10.22 -10.38 18.18
N ALA A 58 -10.78 -9.96 19.32
CA ALA A 58 -10.38 -10.42 20.66
C ALA A 58 -10.24 -11.94 20.83
N ASP A 59 -11.04 -12.73 20.09
CA ASP A 59 -11.06 -14.19 20.13
C ASP A 59 -10.49 -14.86 18.86
N GLN A 60 -9.79 -14.11 18.01
CA GLN A 60 -9.26 -14.58 16.73
C GLN A 60 -7.74 -14.58 16.70
N ALA A 61 -7.16 -15.28 15.71
CA ALA A 61 -5.71 -15.41 15.58
C ALA A 61 -4.98 -14.12 15.15
N GLY A 62 -5.68 -13.20 14.48
CA GLY A 62 -5.12 -11.92 14.02
C GLY A 62 -4.95 -10.89 15.12
N GLY A 63 -4.19 -9.85 14.84
CA GLY A 63 -3.99 -8.75 15.78
C GLY A 63 -3.19 -7.60 15.18
N ALA A 64 -3.05 -6.50 15.90
CA ALA A 64 -2.35 -5.31 15.47
C ALA A 64 -1.43 -4.74 16.55
N VAL A 65 -0.29 -4.20 16.11
CA VAL A 65 0.59 -3.36 16.93
C VAL A 65 0.85 -2.03 16.23
N ALA A 66 0.97 -0.95 16.99
CA ALA A 66 1.29 0.36 16.45
C ALA A 66 2.80 0.62 16.55
N ILE A 67 3.41 0.99 15.41
CA ILE A 67 4.81 1.44 15.36
C ILE A 67 4.85 2.68 14.45
N PRO A 68 4.81 3.91 15.03
CA PRO A 68 4.80 5.12 14.23
C PRO A 68 6.14 5.35 13.54
N ALA A 69 6.10 5.75 12.27
CA ALA A 69 7.29 6.11 11.50
C ALA A 69 6.98 7.16 10.43
N HIS A 70 7.96 8.01 10.15
CA HIS A 70 7.93 8.92 9.02
C HIS A 70 8.73 8.32 7.87
N ILE A 71 8.06 7.86 6.81
CA ILE A 71 8.68 7.11 5.70
C ILE A 71 9.72 7.91 4.89
N GLY A 72 9.72 9.24 4.98
CA GLY A 72 10.72 10.09 4.33
C GLY A 72 12.09 10.09 5.03
N HIS A 73 12.25 9.39 6.14
CA HIS A 73 13.51 9.31 6.89
C HIS A 73 13.97 7.85 6.95
N LYS A 74 15.13 7.58 6.35
CA LYS A 74 15.67 6.21 6.26
C LYS A 74 15.88 5.58 7.64
N ASP A 75 16.37 6.37 8.62
CA ASP A 75 16.59 5.89 9.99
C ASP A 75 15.26 5.54 10.70
N ALA A 76 14.19 6.29 10.42
CA ALA A 76 12.87 5.96 10.94
C ALA A 76 12.32 4.65 10.33
N LEU A 77 12.60 4.39 9.05
CA LEU A 77 12.26 3.10 8.42
C LEU A 77 13.08 1.95 9.00
N GLN A 78 14.38 2.15 9.26
CA GLN A 78 15.20 1.15 9.95
C GLN A 78 14.61 0.84 11.33
N GLY A 79 14.30 1.88 12.12
CA GLY A 79 13.66 1.71 13.43
C GLY A 79 12.30 0.98 13.37
N LEU A 80 11.49 1.25 12.34
CA LEU A 80 10.21 0.58 12.11
C LEU A 80 10.42 -0.93 11.88
N VAL A 81 11.34 -1.29 11.01
CA VAL A 81 11.66 -2.70 10.70
C VAL A 81 12.23 -3.42 11.93
N ASP A 82 13.17 -2.79 12.65
CA ASP A 82 13.82 -3.38 13.83
C ASP A 82 12.82 -3.58 14.98
N GLN A 83 11.93 -2.61 15.21
CA GLN A 83 10.86 -2.76 16.20
C GLN A 83 9.86 -3.84 15.81
N THR A 84 9.50 -3.93 14.52
CA THR A 84 8.64 -5.02 14.01
C THR A 84 9.26 -6.38 14.31
N ARG A 85 10.54 -6.57 13.99
CA ARG A 85 11.28 -7.82 14.29
C ARG A 85 11.34 -8.11 15.79
N LYS A 86 11.58 -7.09 16.59
CA LYS A 86 11.64 -7.25 18.05
C LYS A 86 10.31 -7.69 18.65
N LEU A 87 9.19 -7.15 18.16
CA LEU A 87 7.86 -7.41 18.72
C LEU A 87 7.23 -8.68 18.15
N LEU A 88 7.38 -8.92 16.85
CA LEU A 88 6.66 -9.94 16.10
C LEU A 88 7.57 -11.01 15.47
N GLY A 89 8.88 -10.87 15.62
CA GLY A 89 9.90 -11.86 15.24
C GLY A 89 10.32 -11.84 13.76
N ARG A 90 9.43 -11.43 12.84
CA ARG A 90 9.66 -11.48 11.39
C ARG A 90 8.77 -10.51 10.61
N ILE A 91 9.03 -10.38 9.32
CA ILE A 91 8.12 -9.69 8.38
C ILE A 91 7.93 -10.63 7.18
N ASP A 92 6.67 -11.07 6.95
CA ASP A 92 6.30 -11.96 5.85
C ASP A 92 5.71 -11.19 4.67
N ILE A 93 4.99 -10.12 4.98
CA ILE A 93 4.29 -9.30 4.01
C ILE A 93 4.67 -7.84 4.25
N LEU A 94 5.14 -7.18 3.20
CA LEU A 94 5.37 -5.74 3.21
C LEU A 94 4.36 -5.06 2.29
N VAL A 95 3.63 -4.07 2.81
CA VAL A 95 2.73 -3.22 2.02
C VAL A 95 3.22 -1.77 2.03
N CYS A 96 3.80 -1.33 0.92
CA CYS A 96 4.18 0.05 0.68
C CYS A 96 2.97 0.82 0.16
N ASN A 97 2.19 1.43 1.09
CA ASN A 97 0.97 2.16 0.74
C ASN A 97 1.09 3.68 0.96
N ALA A 98 1.93 4.12 1.90
CA ALA A 98 2.07 5.55 2.17
C ALA A 98 2.60 6.33 0.97
N ALA A 99 1.95 7.44 0.64
CA ALA A 99 2.35 8.34 -0.43
C ALA A 99 1.94 9.79 -0.15
N VAL A 100 2.51 10.71 -0.92
CA VAL A 100 2.14 12.14 -0.90
C VAL A 100 1.88 12.65 -2.32
N ASN A 101 1.06 13.68 -2.40
CA ASN A 101 0.90 14.51 -3.59
C ASN A 101 0.75 15.97 -3.14
N PRO A 102 1.85 16.72 -2.98
CA PRO A 102 1.83 18.07 -2.44
C PRO A 102 1.38 19.12 -3.45
N PHE A 103 1.31 18.81 -4.74
CA PHE A 103 1.01 19.75 -5.81
C PHE A 103 -0.06 19.21 -6.76
N TYR A 104 -1.00 20.07 -7.12
CA TYR A 104 -2.06 19.81 -8.10
C TYR A 104 -2.10 20.94 -9.11
N GLY A 105 -1.61 20.70 -10.32
CA GLY A 105 -1.48 21.72 -11.36
C GLY A 105 -0.62 21.27 -12.54
N SER A 106 -0.32 22.20 -13.44
CA SER A 106 0.55 21.97 -14.61
C SER A 106 1.98 21.62 -14.18
N MET A 107 2.62 20.72 -14.93
CA MET A 107 4.04 20.42 -14.74
C MET A 107 4.95 21.65 -14.92
N MET A 108 4.52 22.67 -15.67
CA MET A 108 5.27 23.92 -15.85
C MET A 108 5.33 24.74 -14.57
N ASP A 109 4.33 24.60 -13.70
CA ASP A 109 4.21 25.37 -12.45
C ASP A 109 4.63 24.54 -11.23
N LEU A 110 5.11 23.30 -11.44
CA LEU A 110 5.52 22.39 -10.36
C LEU A 110 6.80 22.92 -9.68
N PRO A 111 6.75 23.23 -8.36
CA PRO A 111 7.95 23.62 -7.63
C PRO A 111 8.93 22.43 -7.48
N ASP A 112 10.24 22.71 -7.53
CA ASP A 112 11.28 21.69 -7.39
C ASP A 112 11.19 20.95 -6.04
N ASP A 113 10.91 21.64 -4.95
CA ASP A 113 10.74 21.05 -3.62
C ASP A 113 9.53 20.11 -3.53
N ALA A 114 8.47 20.39 -4.29
CA ALA A 114 7.32 19.50 -4.41
C ALA A 114 7.66 18.24 -5.23
N LEU A 115 8.43 18.37 -6.31
CA LEU A 115 8.93 17.24 -7.08
C LEU A 115 9.85 16.37 -6.21
N ASP A 116 10.87 16.97 -5.58
CA ASP A 116 11.79 16.26 -4.68
C ASP A 116 11.05 15.48 -3.60
N LYS A 117 10.06 16.12 -2.97
CA LYS A 117 9.24 15.48 -1.95
C LYS A 117 8.46 14.26 -2.48
N VAL A 118 7.94 14.34 -3.71
CA VAL A 118 7.26 13.19 -4.33
C VAL A 118 8.26 12.06 -4.59
N LEU A 119 9.43 12.36 -5.14
CA LEU A 119 10.46 11.36 -5.44
C LEU A 119 10.99 10.70 -4.15
N ASP A 120 11.24 11.48 -3.12
CA ASP A 120 11.74 11.00 -1.83
C ASP A 120 10.72 10.10 -1.12
N ILE A 121 9.47 10.57 -1.03
CA ILE A 121 8.44 9.88 -0.27
C ILE A 121 7.84 8.70 -1.05
N ASN A 122 7.53 8.86 -2.34
CA ASN A 122 6.79 7.83 -3.06
C ASN A 122 7.71 6.76 -3.68
N ILE A 123 8.98 7.11 -4.00
CA ILE A 123 9.90 6.19 -4.67
C ILE A 123 11.02 5.73 -3.73
N LYS A 124 11.83 6.68 -3.21
CA LYS A 124 13.00 6.30 -2.40
C LYS A 124 12.60 5.58 -1.13
N SER A 125 11.51 5.99 -0.46
CA SER A 125 11.06 5.31 0.76
C SER A 125 10.68 3.85 0.50
N ASN A 126 10.00 3.56 -0.61
CA ASN A 126 9.65 2.20 -1.01
C ASN A 126 10.90 1.36 -1.26
N HIS A 127 11.87 1.92 -2.01
CA HIS A 127 13.16 1.26 -2.24
C HIS A 127 13.92 0.97 -0.94
N TRP A 128 14.01 1.94 -0.02
CA TRP A 128 14.70 1.74 1.26
C TRP A 128 14.01 0.65 2.10
N LEU A 129 12.69 0.73 2.22
CA LEU A 129 11.94 -0.21 3.05
C LEU A 129 12.00 -1.64 2.49
N VAL A 130 11.89 -1.80 1.18
CA VAL A 130 12.08 -3.10 0.51
C VAL A 130 13.46 -3.66 0.84
N ASN A 131 14.54 -2.88 0.68
CA ASN A 131 15.89 -3.33 0.96
C ASN A 131 16.13 -3.70 2.44
N LEU A 132 15.38 -3.11 3.36
CA LEU A 132 15.46 -3.44 4.78
C LEU A 132 14.83 -4.80 5.13
N VAL A 133 13.79 -5.22 4.38
CA VAL A 133 13.09 -6.49 4.67
C VAL A 133 13.57 -7.66 3.80
N LEU A 134 14.08 -7.40 2.60
CA LEU A 134 14.53 -8.43 1.65
C LEU A 134 15.53 -9.44 2.22
N PRO A 135 16.57 -9.07 2.98
CA PRO A 135 17.58 -10.03 3.44
C PRO A 135 16.97 -11.19 4.22
N GLU A 136 16.04 -10.94 5.12
CA GLU A 136 15.40 -11.99 5.90
C GLU A 136 14.40 -12.83 5.05
N MET A 137 13.67 -12.20 4.12
CA MET A 137 12.80 -12.90 3.19
C MET A 137 13.60 -13.85 2.28
N ILE A 138 14.74 -13.39 1.74
CA ILE A 138 15.64 -14.19 0.89
C ILE A 138 16.19 -15.38 1.68
N GLN A 139 16.63 -15.17 2.92
CA GLN A 139 17.14 -16.24 3.77
C GLN A 139 16.11 -17.34 4.02
N ARG A 140 14.84 -16.97 4.22
CA ARG A 140 13.74 -17.90 4.43
C ARG A 140 13.18 -18.48 3.13
N LYS A 141 13.49 -17.87 1.97
CA LYS A 141 12.87 -18.14 0.68
C LYS A 141 11.35 -18.00 0.72
N GLU A 142 10.88 -16.97 1.40
CA GLU A 142 9.47 -16.70 1.60
C GLU A 142 9.24 -15.21 1.87
N GLY A 143 8.37 -14.57 1.07
CA GLY A 143 7.97 -13.17 1.24
C GLY A 143 7.01 -12.68 0.18
N ALA A 144 6.17 -11.71 0.56
CA ALA A 144 5.29 -11.00 -0.35
C ALA A 144 5.46 -9.49 -0.17
N ILE A 145 5.72 -8.77 -1.26
CA ILE A 145 5.84 -7.31 -1.28
C ILE A 145 4.74 -6.76 -2.17
N ILE A 146 3.96 -5.83 -1.65
CA ILE A 146 2.83 -5.20 -2.32
C ILE A 146 3.08 -3.69 -2.35
N ILE A 147 3.11 -3.09 -3.53
CA ILE A 147 3.24 -1.64 -3.69
C ILE A 147 1.90 -1.07 -4.15
N VAL A 148 1.30 -0.19 -3.35
CA VAL A 148 0.08 0.51 -3.74
C VAL A 148 0.46 1.68 -4.64
N SER A 149 0.29 1.46 -5.94
CA SER A 149 0.49 2.45 -6.99
C SER A 149 -0.79 3.26 -7.24
N SER A 150 -1.17 3.49 -8.46
CA SER A 150 -2.39 4.19 -8.90
C SER A 150 -2.59 4.00 -10.40
N ILE A 151 -3.83 4.11 -10.88
CA ILE A 151 -4.10 4.28 -12.32
C ILE A 151 -3.41 5.52 -12.90
N GLY A 152 -3.05 6.50 -12.06
CA GLY A 152 -2.21 7.64 -12.47
C GLY A 152 -0.85 7.23 -13.01
N GLY A 153 -0.31 6.06 -12.63
CA GLY A 153 0.91 5.49 -13.21
C GLY A 153 0.74 4.82 -14.58
N LEU A 154 -0.51 4.69 -15.06
CA LEU A 154 -0.84 4.03 -16.32
C LEU A 154 -1.26 5.00 -17.42
N ARG A 155 -1.59 6.24 -17.07
CA ARG A 155 -2.10 7.26 -18.00
C ARG A 155 -1.56 8.64 -17.67
N GLY A 156 -1.53 9.54 -18.68
CA GLY A 156 -1.17 10.93 -18.48
C GLY A 156 -2.18 11.70 -17.63
N SER A 157 -1.71 12.78 -17.00
CA SER A 157 -2.54 13.70 -16.25
C SER A 157 -2.06 15.12 -16.45
N ALA A 158 -2.99 16.05 -16.73
CA ALA A 158 -2.67 17.47 -16.85
C ALA A 158 -2.42 18.16 -15.49
N ALA A 159 -2.74 17.49 -14.37
CA ALA A 159 -2.69 18.11 -13.04
C ALA A 159 -1.98 17.29 -11.96
N LEU A 160 -1.63 16.04 -12.22
CA LEU A 160 -1.00 15.12 -11.26
C LEU A 160 0.37 14.61 -11.76
N GLY A 161 1.08 15.38 -12.58
CA GLY A 161 2.24 14.90 -13.32
C GLY A 161 3.33 14.25 -12.47
N ALA A 162 3.82 14.92 -11.41
CA ALA A 162 4.84 14.36 -10.52
C ALA A 162 4.35 13.09 -9.80
N TYR A 163 3.12 13.12 -9.30
CA TYR A 163 2.51 11.94 -8.67
C TYR A 163 2.40 10.78 -9.66
N ALA A 164 1.91 11.04 -10.88
CA ALA A 164 1.79 10.03 -11.93
C ALA A 164 3.15 9.41 -12.28
N ILE A 165 4.21 10.22 -12.41
CA ILE A 165 5.59 9.76 -12.62
C ILE A 165 6.01 8.82 -11.48
N SER A 166 5.76 9.19 -10.22
CA SER A 166 6.12 8.34 -9.08
C SER A 166 5.38 7.01 -9.09
N LYS A 167 4.10 7.01 -9.50
CA LYS A 167 3.29 5.80 -9.56
C LYS A 167 3.65 4.90 -10.75
N ALA A 168 4.10 5.46 -11.86
CA ALA A 168 4.70 4.71 -12.96
C ALA A 168 6.06 4.08 -12.54
N ALA A 169 6.88 4.80 -11.78
CA ALA A 169 8.12 4.27 -11.23
C ALA A 169 7.90 3.09 -10.27
N ASP A 170 6.84 3.13 -9.43
CA ASP A 170 6.43 2.00 -8.59
C ASP A 170 6.20 0.73 -9.41
N LEU A 171 5.56 0.83 -10.58
CA LEU A 171 5.29 -0.32 -11.45
C LEU A 171 6.58 -0.91 -12.05
N GLN A 172 7.56 -0.07 -12.37
CA GLN A 172 8.85 -0.58 -12.84
C GLN A 172 9.66 -1.17 -11.70
N LEU A 173 9.62 -0.57 -10.51
CA LEU A 173 10.26 -1.14 -9.30
C LEU A 173 9.72 -2.54 -9.01
N VAL A 174 8.41 -2.74 -9.07
CA VAL A 174 7.76 -4.06 -8.90
C VAL A 174 8.31 -5.09 -9.89
N ARG A 175 8.38 -4.75 -11.19
CA ARG A 175 8.90 -5.68 -12.22
C ARG A 175 10.37 -6.05 -11.97
N ASN A 176 11.21 -5.08 -11.65
CA ASN A 176 12.62 -5.31 -11.37
C ASN A 176 12.82 -6.23 -10.18
N LEU A 177 12.16 -5.93 -9.05
CA LEU A 177 12.24 -6.74 -7.83
C LEU A 177 11.68 -8.16 -8.03
N ALA A 178 10.60 -8.31 -8.82
CA ALA A 178 10.03 -9.62 -9.12
C ALA A 178 11.00 -10.50 -9.93
N VAL A 179 11.69 -9.93 -10.92
CA VAL A 179 12.70 -10.63 -11.71
C VAL A 179 13.92 -10.99 -10.87
N GLU A 180 14.41 -10.05 -10.07
CA GLU A 180 15.63 -10.21 -9.26
C GLU A 180 15.44 -11.22 -8.13
N HIS A 181 14.28 -11.18 -7.44
CA HIS A 181 14.06 -11.95 -6.23
C HIS A 181 13.12 -13.14 -6.37
N GLY A 182 12.51 -13.32 -7.55
CA GLY A 182 11.71 -14.50 -7.88
C GLY A 182 12.44 -15.84 -7.65
N PRO A 183 13.74 -15.98 -8.00
CA PRO A 183 14.52 -17.18 -7.69
C PRO A 183 14.61 -17.52 -6.20
N HIS A 184 14.38 -16.54 -5.33
CA HIS A 184 14.32 -16.71 -3.88
C HIS A 184 12.89 -16.90 -3.36
N ASN A 185 11.92 -17.15 -4.24
CA ASN A 185 10.49 -17.29 -3.90
C ASN A 185 9.91 -16.03 -3.20
N ILE A 186 10.39 -14.84 -3.56
CA ILE A 186 9.84 -13.57 -3.14
C ILE A 186 8.92 -13.05 -4.24
N ARG A 187 7.66 -12.79 -3.89
CA ARG A 187 6.67 -12.26 -4.82
C ARG A 187 6.51 -10.76 -4.63
N VAL A 188 6.56 -10.02 -5.72
CA VAL A 188 6.43 -8.54 -5.69
C VAL A 188 5.38 -8.13 -6.70
N ASN A 189 4.32 -7.44 -6.22
CA ASN A 189 3.21 -7.03 -7.07
C ASN A 189 2.76 -5.61 -6.74
N ALA A 190 2.07 -4.98 -7.68
CA ALA A 190 1.42 -3.70 -7.49
C ALA A 190 -0.11 -3.83 -7.43
N ILE A 191 -0.73 -2.91 -6.70
CA ILE A 191 -2.15 -2.61 -6.82
C ILE A 191 -2.26 -1.17 -7.32
N SER A 192 -3.05 -0.95 -8.37
CA SER A 192 -3.31 0.38 -8.94
C SER A 192 -4.79 0.74 -8.76
N PRO A 193 -5.14 1.40 -7.64
CA PRO A 193 -6.52 1.86 -7.42
C PRO A 193 -6.91 2.97 -8.40
N GLY A 194 -8.20 3.02 -8.73
CA GLY A 194 -8.86 4.17 -9.31
C GLY A 194 -9.18 5.24 -8.26
N LEU A 195 -10.26 5.99 -8.47
CA LEU A 195 -10.76 6.94 -7.49
C LEU A 195 -11.43 6.17 -6.33
N VAL A 196 -10.83 6.27 -5.13
CA VAL A 196 -11.29 5.61 -3.90
C VAL A 196 -11.58 6.66 -2.84
N ARG A 197 -12.65 6.47 -2.07
CA ARG A 197 -13.11 7.37 -1.00
C ARG A 197 -12.12 7.38 0.17
N THR A 198 -11.19 8.29 0.11
CA THR A 198 -10.15 8.48 1.14
C THR A 198 -9.92 9.96 1.40
N ASP A 199 -9.36 10.31 2.56
CA ASP A 199 -8.95 11.69 2.84
C ASP A 199 -7.91 12.20 1.84
N PHE A 200 -7.05 11.32 1.34
CA PHE A 200 -6.04 11.65 0.33
C PHE A 200 -6.67 12.18 -0.97
N ALA A 201 -7.81 11.63 -1.37
CA ALA A 201 -8.53 11.99 -2.57
C ALA A 201 -9.72 12.95 -2.32
N ARG A 202 -9.87 13.49 -1.10
CA ARG A 202 -11.05 14.26 -0.67
C ARG A 202 -11.45 15.36 -1.67
N ALA A 203 -10.49 16.13 -2.16
CA ALA A 203 -10.73 17.20 -3.13
C ALA A 203 -11.35 16.71 -4.46
N LEU A 204 -11.29 15.41 -4.75
CA LEU A 204 -11.81 14.83 -5.98
C LEU A 204 -13.22 14.24 -5.83
N TRP A 205 -13.73 14.10 -4.58
CA TRP A 205 -15.02 13.46 -4.34
C TRP A 205 -15.92 14.20 -3.33
N GLU A 206 -15.41 15.20 -2.60
CA GLU A 206 -16.19 15.94 -1.59
C GLU A 206 -17.35 16.74 -2.23
N ASN A 207 -17.14 17.25 -3.45
CA ASN A 207 -18.21 17.90 -4.22
C ASN A 207 -18.94 16.83 -5.08
N PRO A 208 -20.26 16.64 -4.88
CA PRO A 208 -21.04 15.65 -5.62
C PRO A 208 -21.02 15.82 -7.15
N ASP A 209 -21.02 17.07 -7.65
CA ASP A 209 -21.02 17.35 -9.09
C ASP A 209 -19.64 17.00 -9.69
N VAL A 210 -18.55 17.29 -8.98
CA VAL A 210 -17.20 16.90 -9.40
C VAL A 210 -17.06 15.38 -9.41
N LEU A 211 -17.58 14.70 -8.40
CA LEU A 211 -17.58 13.24 -8.32
C LEU A 211 -18.37 12.63 -9.47
N ALA A 212 -19.60 13.11 -9.71
CA ALA A 212 -20.46 12.62 -10.78
C ALA A 212 -19.79 12.80 -12.16
N ALA A 213 -19.20 13.97 -12.42
CA ALA A 213 -18.47 14.23 -13.66
C ALA A 213 -17.24 13.30 -13.84
N ARG A 214 -16.53 12.98 -12.76
CA ARG A 214 -15.34 12.11 -12.81
C ARG A 214 -15.68 10.64 -13.04
N THR A 215 -16.79 10.18 -12.49
CA THR A 215 -17.20 8.77 -12.60
C THR A 215 -18.16 8.50 -13.77
N ALA A 216 -18.62 9.53 -14.46
CA ALA A 216 -19.59 9.41 -15.57
C ALA A 216 -19.11 8.54 -16.73
N GLY A 217 -17.78 8.51 -16.98
CA GLY A 217 -17.16 7.68 -18.02
C GLY A 217 -16.78 6.27 -17.55
N ASP A 218 -16.69 6.05 -16.22
CA ASP A 218 -16.26 4.77 -15.69
C ASP A 218 -17.36 3.70 -15.87
N PRO A 219 -17.05 2.46 -16.26
CA PRO A 219 -18.04 1.39 -16.40
C PRO A 219 -18.91 1.16 -15.17
N LEU A 220 -18.33 1.19 -13.95
CA LEU A 220 -19.11 1.03 -12.71
C LEU A 220 -19.78 2.32 -12.22
N ARG A 221 -19.47 3.49 -12.80
CA ARG A 221 -20.09 4.81 -12.55
C ARG A 221 -20.18 5.19 -11.07
N ARG A 222 -19.20 4.80 -10.28
CA ARG A 222 -19.12 5.13 -8.86
C ARG A 222 -17.69 5.22 -8.38
N ILE A 223 -17.50 5.88 -7.25
CA ILE A 223 -16.26 5.83 -6.49
C ILE A 223 -16.11 4.45 -5.85
N GLY A 224 -14.87 3.97 -5.73
CA GLY A 224 -14.55 2.77 -4.94
C GLY A 224 -14.43 3.08 -3.45
N GLU A 225 -14.57 2.04 -2.61
CA GLU A 225 -14.33 2.12 -1.18
C GLU A 225 -13.00 1.44 -0.83
N PRO A 226 -12.30 1.84 0.27
CA PRO A 226 -11.01 1.27 0.66
C PRO A 226 -11.00 -0.26 0.80
N GLU A 227 -12.10 -0.84 1.27
CA GLU A 227 -12.29 -2.28 1.47
C GLU A 227 -12.26 -3.05 0.15
N GLU A 228 -12.68 -2.42 -0.96
CA GLU A 228 -12.66 -3.03 -2.29
C GLU A 228 -11.23 -3.19 -2.83
N ILE A 229 -10.26 -2.44 -2.27
CA ILE A 229 -8.83 -2.57 -2.58
C ILE A 229 -8.18 -3.64 -1.69
N ALA A 230 -8.63 -3.76 -0.45
CA ALA A 230 -8.02 -4.61 0.57
C ALA A 230 -8.05 -6.10 0.19
N GLY A 231 -9.10 -6.57 -0.48
CA GLY A 231 -9.21 -7.96 -0.92
C GLY A 231 -8.07 -8.42 -1.83
N ALA A 232 -7.61 -7.54 -2.72
CA ALA A 232 -6.45 -7.84 -3.57
C ALA A 232 -5.14 -7.93 -2.77
N ALA A 233 -4.98 -7.11 -1.73
CA ALA A 233 -3.82 -7.19 -0.85
C ALA A 233 -3.78 -8.51 -0.07
N VAL A 234 -4.93 -8.99 0.42
CA VAL A 234 -5.05 -10.31 1.05
C VAL A 234 -4.70 -11.42 0.06
N PHE A 235 -5.25 -11.37 -1.16
CA PHE A 235 -4.90 -12.32 -2.23
C PHE A 235 -3.40 -12.35 -2.47
N LEU A 236 -2.77 -11.20 -2.68
CA LEU A 236 -1.35 -11.09 -2.98
C LEU A 236 -0.46 -11.49 -1.79
N GLY A 237 -0.91 -11.29 -0.56
CA GLY A 237 -0.18 -11.67 0.65
C GLY A 237 -0.28 -13.16 1.01
N SER A 238 -1.31 -13.86 0.51
CA SER A 238 -1.65 -15.23 0.89
C SER A 238 -1.19 -16.29 -0.12
N ALA A 239 -1.48 -17.55 0.20
CA ALA A 239 -1.24 -18.70 -0.67
C ALA A 239 -2.07 -18.63 -1.98
N ALA A 240 -3.21 -17.93 -1.97
CA ALA A 240 -4.02 -17.70 -3.17
C ALA A 240 -3.24 -16.99 -4.28
N GLY A 241 -2.30 -16.08 -3.91
CA GLY A 241 -1.43 -15.38 -4.84
C GLY A 241 -0.07 -16.04 -5.09
N SER A 242 0.14 -17.31 -4.71
CA SER A 242 1.46 -17.96 -4.71
C SER A 242 2.14 -18.04 -6.10
N PHE A 243 1.38 -18.00 -7.19
CA PHE A 243 1.92 -18.00 -8.56
C PHE A 243 1.81 -16.64 -9.25
N THR A 244 1.75 -15.55 -8.44
CA THR A 244 1.57 -14.17 -8.93
C THR A 244 2.76 -13.32 -8.49
N THR A 245 3.56 -12.85 -9.47
CA THR A 245 4.66 -11.90 -9.23
C THR A 245 4.87 -11.01 -10.45
N GLY A 246 5.36 -9.78 -10.25
CA GLY A 246 5.60 -8.78 -11.29
C GLY A 246 4.34 -8.15 -11.87
N GLN A 247 3.16 -8.43 -11.30
CA GLN A 247 1.87 -8.01 -11.86
C GLN A 247 1.39 -6.69 -11.27
N ASN A 248 0.54 -6.01 -12.03
CA ASN A 248 -0.19 -4.83 -11.60
C ASN A 248 -1.70 -5.11 -11.60
N PHE A 249 -2.30 -5.08 -10.42
CA PHE A 249 -3.74 -5.28 -10.24
C PHE A 249 -4.45 -3.94 -10.30
N VAL A 250 -5.09 -3.65 -11.43
CA VAL A 250 -5.89 -2.44 -11.61
C VAL A 250 -7.27 -2.67 -10.99
N ILE A 251 -7.63 -1.82 -10.02
CA ILE A 251 -8.91 -1.88 -9.31
C ILE A 251 -9.52 -0.48 -9.34
N ASP A 252 -10.25 -0.17 -10.39
CA ASP A 252 -10.60 1.19 -10.76
C ASP A 252 -12.04 1.38 -11.29
N GLY A 253 -12.87 0.36 -11.16
CA GLY A 253 -14.24 0.40 -11.70
C GLY A 253 -14.30 0.45 -13.22
N GLY A 254 -13.19 0.14 -13.90
CA GLY A 254 -13.06 0.16 -15.35
C GLY A 254 -12.56 1.48 -15.94
N ALA A 255 -12.17 2.45 -15.11
CA ALA A 255 -11.76 3.80 -15.55
C ALA A 255 -10.57 3.83 -16.53
N THR A 256 -9.75 2.79 -16.59
CA THR A 256 -8.58 2.73 -17.50
C THR A 256 -8.87 2.05 -18.84
N ILE A 257 -10.03 1.43 -19.00
CA ILE A 257 -10.40 0.71 -20.23
C ILE A 257 -11.56 1.38 -21.00
N SER A 258 -12.09 2.47 -20.47
CA SER A 258 -13.17 3.27 -21.06
C SER A 258 -12.69 4.54 -21.72
#